data_84a40b49ab309607712b5959df65adc7
#
_entry.id   84a40b49ab309607712b5959df65adc7
#
_cell.length_a   1.000
_cell.length_b   1.000
_cell.length_c   1.000
_cell.angle_alpha   90.00
_cell.angle_beta   90.00
_cell.angle_gamma   90.00
#
_symmetry.space_group_name_H-M   'P 1'
#
loop_
_entity.id
_entity.type
_entity.pdbx_description
1 polymer ?
#
loop_
_entity_poly.entity_id
_entity_poly.type
_entity_poly.pdbx_seq_one_letter_code
_entity_poly.pdbx_strand_id
1 'polypeptide(L)'
;MDYKEIKSFEDACKAPHCNFNPSALPDVSTLPQEFQSTVINNYKRMVITKAINPEGYQPNWHDHSELKYYPWMEVETERDDKINSAGFGFSCGVFVSVRSYTIVGSRLCFSDEDRCMYFIENFKDILIETLLIR
;
A
#
# COMPACT_ATOMS: atom_id res chain seq x y z
N MET A 1 14.74 12.87 -3.03
CA MET A 1 14.92 11.41 -2.78
C MET A 1 14.18 10.63 -3.84
N ASP A 2 14.86 9.70 -4.47
CA ASP A 2 14.22 8.77 -5.41
C ASP A 2 13.40 7.76 -4.61
N TYR A 3 12.15 7.53 -5.01
CA TYR A 3 11.30 6.56 -4.31
C TYR A 3 11.90 5.15 -4.29
N LYS A 4 12.78 4.82 -5.23
CA LYS A 4 13.47 3.53 -5.28
C LYS A 4 14.49 3.33 -4.15
N GLU A 5 14.79 4.38 -3.40
CA GLU A 5 15.62 4.29 -2.20
C GLU A 5 14.83 3.82 -0.98
N ILE A 6 13.50 3.82 -1.07
CA ILE A 6 12.62 3.40 0.04
C ILE A 6 12.48 1.88 -0.02
N LYS A 7 13.19 1.20 0.88
CA LYS A 7 13.23 -0.28 0.92
C LYS A 7 12.63 -0.85 2.19
N SER A 8 12.26 0.01 3.14
CA SER A 8 11.70 -0.40 4.42
C SER A 8 10.75 0.68 4.95
N PHE A 9 10.00 0.32 5.98
CA PHE A 9 9.16 1.29 6.69
C PHE A 9 10.02 2.43 7.28
N GLU A 10 11.18 2.08 7.82
CA GLU A 10 12.10 3.06 8.40
C GLU A 10 12.59 4.05 7.34
N ASP A 11 12.90 3.57 6.14
CA ASP A 11 13.27 4.44 5.02
C ASP A 11 12.12 5.37 4.65
N ALA A 12 10.91 4.86 4.63
CA ALA A 12 9.72 5.66 4.34
C ALA A 12 9.51 6.77 5.37
N CYS A 13 9.71 6.47 6.64
CA CYS A 13 9.61 7.47 7.70
C CYS A 13 10.62 8.60 7.54
N LYS A 14 11.79 8.32 6.98
CA LYS A 14 12.87 9.29 6.76
C LYS A 14 12.70 10.11 5.50
N ALA A 15 11.78 9.76 4.62
CA ALA A 15 11.55 10.54 3.40
C ALA A 15 11.25 12.00 3.76
N PRO A 16 11.80 12.98 3.00
CA PRO A 16 11.69 14.40 3.37
C PRO A 16 10.26 14.90 3.56
N HIS A 17 9.32 14.39 2.76
CA HIS A 17 7.92 14.79 2.85
C HIS A 17 7.10 13.95 3.84
N CYS A 18 7.74 13.02 4.54
CA CYS A 18 7.13 12.25 5.63
C CYS A 18 7.66 12.72 6.98
N ASN A 19 8.94 12.48 7.24
CA ASN A 19 9.62 12.87 8.49
C ASN A 19 8.86 12.38 9.73
N PHE A 20 8.55 11.07 9.75
CA PHE A 20 7.86 10.44 10.85
C PHE A 20 8.82 9.68 11.76
N ASN A 21 8.43 9.51 13.01
CA ASN A 21 9.19 8.69 13.94
C ASN A 21 8.85 7.20 13.69
N PRO A 22 9.83 6.37 13.28
CA PRO A 22 9.55 4.95 13.02
C PRO A 22 9.17 4.15 14.26
N SER A 23 9.42 4.66 15.45
CA SER A 23 9.01 4.01 16.69
C SER A 23 7.60 4.38 17.14
N ALA A 24 6.97 5.38 16.52
CA ALA A 24 5.62 5.82 16.86
C ALA A 24 4.59 4.99 16.10
N LEU A 25 4.32 3.78 16.58
CA LEU A 25 3.35 2.86 16.02
C LEU A 25 2.01 2.96 16.76
N PRO A 26 0.88 2.56 16.13
CA PRO A 26 -0.39 2.52 16.80
C PRO A 26 -0.35 1.62 18.04
N ASP A 27 -0.96 2.07 19.12
CA ASP A 27 -1.15 1.23 20.30
C ASP A 27 -2.32 0.28 20.07
N VAL A 28 -2.02 -0.98 19.89
CA VAL A 28 -3.01 -2.03 19.62
C VAL A 28 -3.25 -2.93 20.82
N SER A 29 -2.73 -2.57 21.99
CA SER A 29 -2.76 -3.42 23.19
C SER A 29 -4.19 -3.76 23.66
N THR A 30 -5.16 -2.91 23.36
CA THR A 30 -6.56 -3.11 23.73
C THR A 30 -7.37 -3.87 22.68
N LEU A 31 -6.78 -4.14 21.52
CA LEU A 31 -7.46 -4.82 20.42
C LEU A 31 -7.34 -6.34 20.55
N PRO A 32 -8.30 -7.10 19.99
CA PRO A 32 -8.14 -8.54 19.87
C PRO A 32 -6.81 -8.91 19.20
N GLN A 33 -6.16 -9.95 19.71
CA GLN A 33 -4.86 -10.41 19.22
C GLN A 33 -4.87 -10.63 17.70
N GLU A 34 -5.95 -11.16 17.17
CA GLU A 34 -6.06 -11.48 15.74
C GLU A 34 -6.05 -10.26 14.83
N PHE A 35 -6.30 -9.03 15.35
CA PHE A 35 -6.33 -7.81 14.56
C PHE A 35 -5.10 -6.92 14.73
N GLN A 36 -4.28 -7.19 15.74
CA GLN A 36 -3.17 -6.29 16.10
C GLN A 36 -2.19 -6.08 14.96
N SER A 37 -1.73 -7.17 14.35
CA SER A 37 -0.78 -7.11 13.25
C SER A 37 -1.35 -6.36 12.03
N THR A 38 -2.61 -6.59 11.71
CA THR A 38 -3.25 -5.94 10.56
C THR A 38 -3.34 -4.43 10.76
N VAL A 39 -3.68 -3.97 11.96
CA VAL A 39 -3.77 -2.54 12.25
C VAL A 39 -2.41 -1.86 12.12
N ILE A 40 -1.36 -2.46 12.69
CA ILE A 40 0.00 -1.93 12.59
C ILE A 40 0.45 -1.88 11.13
N ASN A 41 0.23 -2.94 10.37
CA ASN A 41 0.65 -3.01 8.98
C ASN A 41 -0.15 -2.07 8.06
N ASN A 42 -1.42 -1.81 8.35
CA ASN A 42 -2.18 -0.79 7.63
C ASN A 42 -1.61 0.60 7.84
N TYR A 43 -1.19 0.93 9.06
CA TYR A 43 -0.51 2.19 9.33
C TYR A 43 0.81 2.28 8.54
N LYS A 44 1.62 1.23 8.58
CA LYS A 44 2.88 1.20 7.83
C LYS A 44 2.65 1.35 6.33
N ARG A 45 1.62 0.71 5.81
CA ARG A 45 1.24 0.81 4.40
C ARG A 45 0.92 2.25 4.01
N MET A 46 0.17 2.98 4.84
CA MET A 46 -0.13 4.38 4.56
C MET A 46 1.12 5.24 4.52
N VAL A 47 2.04 5.04 5.45
CA VAL A 47 3.30 5.79 5.49
C VAL A 47 4.15 5.49 4.26
N ILE A 48 4.30 4.22 3.91
CA ILE A 48 5.10 3.81 2.75
C ILE A 48 4.48 4.33 1.45
N THR A 49 3.17 4.28 1.33
CA THR A 49 2.47 4.82 0.15
C THR A 49 2.74 6.33 0.01
N LYS A 50 2.64 7.07 1.11
CA LYS A 50 2.95 8.50 1.11
C LYS A 50 4.40 8.76 0.70
N ALA A 51 5.33 7.97 1.21
CA ALA A 51 6.76 8.16 0.93
C ALA A 51 7.10 7.88 -0.54
N ILE A 52 6.49 6.87 -1.14
CA ILE A 52 6.72 6.49 -2.54
C ILE A 52 6.08 7.51 -3.49
N ASN A 53 4.92 8.06 -3.15
CA ASN A 53 4.27 9.07 -3.97
C ASN A 53 5.08 10.37 -3.98
N PRO A 54 4.92 11.21 -5.02
CA PRO A 54 5.55 12.53 -5.04
C PRO A 54 5.07 13.38 -3.87
N GLU A 55 5.93 14.32 -3.44
CA GLU A 55 5.56 15.27 -2.40
C GLU A 55 4.27 16.00 -2.77
N GLY A 56 3.34 16.07 -1.82
CA GLY A 56 2.07 16.76 -2.01
C GLY A 56 1.06 16.04 -2.88
N TYR A 57 1.32 14.81 -3.30
CA TYR A 57 0.37 14.06 -4.10
C TYR A 57 -0.93 13.84 -3.35
N GLN A 58 -2.03 14.24 -4.00
CA GLN A 58 -3.38 13.92 -3.58
C GLN A 58 -4.20 13.59 -4.83
N PRO A 59 -4.87 12.43 -4.87
CA PRO A 59 -5.71 12.11 -6.01
C PRO A 59 -6.88 13.10 -6.11
N ASN A 60 -7.16 13.55 -7.31
CA ASN A 60 -8.30 14.42 -7.58
C ASN A 60 -9.50 13.58 -8.00
N TRP A 61 -10.45 13.40 -7.10
CA TRP A 61 -11.65 12.60 -7.35
C TRP A 61 -12.65 13.26 -8.29
N HIS A 62 -12.45 14.55 -8.58
CA HIS A 62 -13.28 15.29 -9.53
C HIS A 62 -12.72 15.26 -10.97
N ASP A 63 -11.51 14.78 -11.15
CA ASP A 63 -10.88 14.66 -12.46
C ASP A 63 -11.04 13.24 -12.99
N HIS A 64 -11.91 13.08 -13.96
CA HIS A 64 -12.21 11.78 -14.58
C HIS A 64 -11.10 11.26 -15.49
N SER A 65 -10.13 12.13 -15.84
CA SER A 65 -8.99 11.73 -16.66
C SER A 65 -7.76 11.31 -15.85
N GLU A 66 -7.73 11.62 -14.56
CA GLU A 66 -6.62 11.22 -13.69
C GLU A 66 -6.72 9.74 -13.32
N LEU A 67 -5.69 8.99 -13.68
CA LEU A 67 -5.61 7.57 -13.32
C LEU A 67 -5.12 7.43 -11.88
N LYS A 68 -5.81 6.62 -11.10
CA LYS A 68 -5.46 6.30 -9.72
C LYS A 68 -5.04 4.83 -9.69
N TYR A 69 -3.81 4.56 -9.27
CA TYR A 69 -3.22 3.23 -9.28
C TYR A 69 -3.25 2.63 -7.87
N TYR A 70 -3.57 1.37 -7.76
CA TYR A 70 -3.63 0.70 -6.46
C TYR A 70 -3.17 -0.75 -6.59
N PRO A 71 -2.56 -1.31 -5.54
CA PRO A 71 -2.25 -2.73 -5.52
C PRO A 71 -3.51 -3.58 -5.54
N TRP A 72 -3.49 -4.57 -6.39
CA TRP A 72 -4.60 -5.51 -6.52
C TRP A 72 -4.09 -6.92 -6.30
N MET A 73 -4.90 -7.73 -5.64
CA MET A 73 -4.52 -9.08 -5.27
C MET A 73 -5.57 -10.06 -5.76
N GLU A 74 -5.10 -11.15 -6.33
CA GLU A 74 -5.93 -12.26 -6.74
C GLU A 74 -5.62 -13.46 -5.87
N VAL A 75 -6.66 -14.04 -5.28
CA VAL A 75 -6.54 -15.27 -4.50
C VAL A 75 -7.06 -16.39 -5.37
N GLU A 76 -6.22 -17.38 -5.64
CA GLU A 76 -6.59 -18.54 -6.43
C GLU A 76 -6.31 -19.83 -5.71
N THR A 77 -7.15 -20.82 -5.98
CA THR A 77 -7.01 -22.15 -5.41
C THR A 77 -6.21 -23.07 -6.32
N GLU A 78 -6.12 -22.75 -7.61
CA GLU A 78 -5.39 -23.54 -8.58
C GLU A 78 -4.05 -22.90 -8.88
N ARG A 79 -3.08 -23.72 -9.22
CA ARG A 79 -1.74 -23.27 -9.49
C ARG A 79 -1.63 -22.45 -10.76
N ASP A 80 -1.08 -21.27 -10.64
CA ASP A 80 -0.69 -20.41 -11.76
C ASP A 80 0.75 -19.97 -11.52
N ASP A 81 1.55 -19.86 -12.57
CA ASP A 81 2.95 -19.45 -12.46
C ASP A 81 3.13 -18.03 -11.93
N LYS A 82 2.10 -17.22 -12.02
CA LYS A 82 2.10 -15.85 -11.50
C LYS A 82 1.77 -15.76 -10.03
N ILE A 83 1.35 -16.85 -9.42
CA ILE A 83 0.93 -16.90 -8.03
C ILE A 83 2.12 -17.33 -7.18
N ASN A 84 2.30 -16.66 -6.06
CA ASN A 84 3.38 -17.02 -5.13
C ASN A 84 3.05 -18.33 -4.40
N SER A 85 4.01 -18.81 -3.59
CA SER A 85 3.87 -20.08 -2.88
C SER A 85 2.71 -20.12 -1.88
N ALA A 86 2.15 -18.99 -1.51
CA ALA A 86 0.99 -18.91 -0.64
C ALA A 86 -0.35 -19.00 -1.39
N GLY A 87 -0.33 -19.11 -2.73
CA GLY A 87 -1.53 -19.32 -3.54
C GLY A 87 -2.23 -18.04 -3.98
N PHE A 88 -1.55 -16.92 -4.02
CA PHE A 88 -2.12 -15.66 -4.50
C PHE A 88 -1.07 -14.82 -5.22
N GLY A 89 -1.54 -14.00 -6.15
CA GLY A 89 -0.72 -13.08 -6.93
C GLY A 89 -1.11 -11.63 -6.69
N PHE A 90 -0.25 -10.73 -7.13
CA PHE A 90 -0.47 -9.29 -7.03
C PHE A 90 -0.29 -8.65 -8.39
N SER A 91 -1.09 -7.62 -8.65
CA SER A 91 -0.92 -6.78 -9.82
C SER A 91 -1.32 -5.34 -9.50
N CYS A 92 -1.05 -4.43 -10.42
CA CYS A 92 -1.48 -3.05 -10.29
C CYS A 92 -2.85 -2.87 -10.91
N GLY A 93 -3.83 -2.47 -10.10
CA GLY A 93 -5.11 -2.03 -10.58
C GLY A 93 -5.12 -0.53 -10.81
N VAL A 94 -6.02 -0.05 -11.63
CA VAL A 94 -6.17 1.37 -11.94
C VAL A 94 -7.64 1.74 -12.03
N PHE A 95 -7.99 2.93 -11.56
CA PHE A 95 -9.32 3.45 -11.74
C PHE A 95 -9.31 4.96 -11.96
N VAL A 96 -10.32 5.44 -12.68
CA VAL A 96 -10.60 6.85 -12.86
C VAL A 96 -12.05 7.06 -12.41
N SER A 97 -12.28 7.76 -11.33
CA SER A 97 -13.62 7.92 -10.80
C SER A 97 -13.70 9.13 -9.88
N VAL A 98 -14.84 9.78 -9.89
CA VAL A 98 -15.16 10.81 -8.89
C VAL A 98 -15.60 10.17 -7.58
N ARG A 99 -15.86 8.87 -7.58
CA ARG A 99 -16.29 8.15 -6.38
C ARG A 99 -15.11 7.42 -5.79
N SER A 100 -14.93 7.59 -4.50
CA SER A 100 -13.96 6.78 -3.77
C SER A 100 -14.56 5.40 -3.52
N TYR A 101 -13.87 4.37 -3.97
CA TYR A 101 -14.21 3.02 -3.56
C TYR A 101 -13.68 2.81 -2.15
N THR A 102 -14.51 2.26 -1.29
CA THR A 102 -14.23 2.13 0.14
C THR A 102 -13.00 1.28 0.45
N ILE A 103 -12.60 0.41 -0.46
CA ILE A 103 -11.46 -0.49 -0.26
C ILE A 103 -10.11 0.13 -0.64
N VAL A 104 -10.08 1.24 -1.35
CA VAL A 104 -8.82 1.86 -1.78
C VAL A 104 -8.59 3.18 -1.08
N GLY A 105 -9.37 4.21 -1.39
CA GLY A 105 -9.22 5.53 -0.79
C GLY A 105 -7.92 6.25 -1.16
N SER A 106 -7.85 7.52 -0.76
CA SER A 106 -6.77 8.43 -1.17
C SER A 106 -5.41 8.07 -0.60
N ARG A 107 -5.37 7.41 0.55
CA ARG A 107 -4.11 7.13 1.24
C ARG A 107 -3.41 5.87 0.74
N LEU A 108 -4.06 5.10 -0.12
CA LEU A 108 -3.56 3.80 -0.58
C LEU A 108 -3.38 3.72 -2.08
N CYS A 109 -3.56 4.83 -2.80
CA CYS A 109 -3.35 4.85 -4.23
C CYS A 109 -2.06 5.60 -4.60
N PHE A 110 -1.56 5.32 -5.78
CA PHE A 110 -0.30 5.85 -6.29
C PHE A 110 -0.53 6.74 -7.50
N SER A 111 0.39 7.68 -7.71
CA SER A 111 0.32 8.64 -8.80
C SER A 111 0.59 8.03 -10.17
N ASP A 112 1.32 6.91 -10.23
CA ASP A 112 1.67 6.26 -11.48
C ASP A 112 1.87 4.76 -11.28
N GLU A 113 1.89 4.04 -12.40
CA GLU A 113 2.01 2.59 -12.40
C GLU A 113 3.36 2.11 -11.87
N ASP A 114 4.45 2.81 -12.21
CA ASP A 114 5.78 2.41 -11.78
C ASP A 114 5.92 2.43 -10.27
N ARG A 115 5.37 3.44 -9.61
CA ARG A 115 5.38 3.53 -8.16
C ARG A 115 4.52 2.44 -7.52
N CYS A 116 3.35 2.18 -8.09
CA CYS A 116 2.48 1.10 -7.61
C CYS A 116 3.16 -0.25 -7.72
N MET A 117 3.79 -0.55 -8.86
CA MET A 117 4.52 -1.80 -9.05
C MET A 117 5.73 -1.91 -8.13
N TYR A 118 6.45 -0.80 -7.91
CA TYR A 118 7.55 -0.79 -6.95
C TYR A 118 7.08 -1.19 -5.55
N PHE A 119 5.95 -0.64 -5.11
CA PHE A 119 5.37 -1.01 -3.81
C PHE A 119 5.02 -2.49 -3.76
N ILE A 120 4.36 -3.00 -4.79
CA ILE A 120 3.97 -4.42 -4.83
C ILE A 120 5.20 -5.32 -4.76
N GLU A 121 6.24 -5.01 -5.52
CA GLU A 121 7.44 -5.85 -5.61
C GLU A 121 8.26 -5.84 -4.33
N ASN A 122 8.28 -4.74 -3.61
CA ASN A 122 9.17 -4.56 -2.45
C ASN A 122 8.47 -4.70 -1.10
N PHE A 123 7.14 -4.65 -1.06
CA PHE A 123 6.37 -4.65 0.18
C PHE A 123 5.24 -5.69 0.19
N LYS A 124 5.48 -6.84 -0.42
CA LYS A 124 4.50 -7.92 -0.48
C LYS A 124 4.03 -8.37 0.90
N ASP A 125 4.94 -8.42 1.87
CA ASP A 125 4.59 -8.86 3.22
C ASP A 125 3.54 -7.97 3.86
N ILE A 126 3.65 -6.66 3.65
CA ILE A 126 2.66 -5.71 4.15
C ILE A 126 1.32 -5.90 3.45
N LEU A 127 1.33 -6.14 2.14
CA LEU A 127 0.11 -6.42 1.40
C LEU A 127 -0.58 -7.69 1.90
N ILE A 128 0.17 -8.74 2.13
CA ILE A 128 -0.34 -10.00 2.65
C ILE A 128 -0.99 -9.80 4.03
N GLU A 129 -0.30 -9.08 4.93
CA GLU A 129 -0.81 -8.85 6.29
C GLU A 129 -2.03 -7.94 6.33
N THR A 130 -2.21 -7.06 5.33
CA THR A 130 -3.33 -6.11 5.30
C THR A 130 -4.53 -6.60 4.52
N LEU A 131 -4.32 -7.46 3.52
CA LEU A 131 -5.37 -7.90 2.59
C LEU A 131 -5.81 -9.34 2.80
N LEU A 132 -5.03 -10.13 3.52
CA LEU A 132 -5.34 -11.54 3.75
C LEU A 132 -5.49 -11.84 5.24
N ILE A 133 -6.47 -12.68 5.54
CA ILE A 133 -6.61 -13.30 6.85
C ILE A 133 -5.92 -14.66 6.76
N ARG A 134 -4.99 -14.88 7.62
CA ARG A 134 -4.28 -16.15 7.72
C ARG A 134 -4.77 -16.98 8.90
#